data_b3ed8bea05450e32594d416c0e4ace65
#
_entry.id   b3ed8bea05450e32594d416c0e4ace65
#
_cell.length_a   1.000
_cell.length_b   1.000
_cell.length_c   1.000
_cell.angle_alpha   90.00
_cell.angle_beta   90.00
_cell.angle_gamma   90.00
#
_symmetry.space_group_name_H-M   'P 1'
#
loop_
_entity.id
_entity.type
_entity.pdbx_description
1 polymer ?
#
loop_
_entity_poly.entity_id
_entity_poly.type
_entity_poly.pdbx_seq_one_letter_code
_entity_poly.pdbx_strand_id
1 'polypeptide(L)'
;MLNSFVIAFEAVVPMFILVGIGMLVRKSGLITKDENRKFNKIAFKVFFSALMFNSIYSNGIDKAVNYRLMLYGIIAVLTVYILTTIFVLRVESSNPTRGSLIQAIYRSNFVIMGLPIVSSISGAGELAGAALMIAVIIPIYNIVAILTLEYYGGGKANLKDMMIKLAKNPMLEGALLGILSVVLRIKLPIFLEKLVSDMAAVATPLTLVILGISFEFSQIKECGRNLIFAVVGRLIAVPALALTAAALIGFRGVDFVTLIAIFASPSAIASYTMAENMNCDGVLAGNSLIVSSLFSSITMFFWIFLFKSLGIF
;
A
#
# COMPACT_ATOMS: atom_id res chain seq x y z
N MET A 1 -13.15 -11.66 -18.34
CA MET A 1 -12.60 -10.32 -18.60
C MET A 1 -13.51 -9.21 -18.13
N LEU A 2 -14.78 -9.14 -18.53
CA LEU A 2 -15.74 -8.15 -18.00
C LEU A 2 -15.86 -8.24 -16.49
N ASN A 3 -15.93 -9.45 -15.94
CA ASN A 3 -15.97 -9.68 -14.49
C ASN A 3 -14.73 -9.11 -13.75
N SER A 4 -13.53 -9.21 -14.32
CA SER A 4 -12.32 -8.67 -13.68
C SER A 4 -12.31 -7.14 -13.62
N PHE A 5 -12.86 -6.48 -14.65
CA PHE A 5 -13.06 -5.04 -14.63
C PHE A 5 -14.11 -4.61 -13.59
N VAL A 6 -15.25 -5.32 -13.56
CA VAL A 6 -16.32 -5.07 -12.56
C VAL A 6 -15.77 -5.21 -11.13
N ILE A 7 -15.01 -6.27 -10.84
CA ILE A 7 -14.43 -6.50 -9.53
C ILE A 7 -13.44 -5.40 -9.15
N ALA A 8 -12.57 -4.99 -10.07
CA ALA A 8 -11.67 -3.88 -9.82
C ALA A 8 -12.45 -2.56 -9.55
N PHE A 9 -13.53 -2.33 -10.27
CA PHE A 9 -14.42 -1.19 -10.08
C PHE A 9 -15.12 -1.25 -8.73
N GLU A 10 -15.71 -2.40 -8.37
CA GLU A 10 -16.36 -2.62 -7.08
C GLU A 10 -15.41 -2.46 -5.89
N ALA A 11 -14.13 -2.79 -6.04
CA ALA A 11 -13.13 -2.56 -5.00
C ALA A 11 -12.76 -1.07 -4.83
N VAL A 12 -12.87 -0.27 -5.88
CA VAL A 12 -12.51 1.16 -5.90
C VAL A 12 -13.66 2.04 -5.44
N VAL A 13 -14.89 1.73 -5.83
CA VAL A 13 -16.09 2.56 -5.54
C VAL A 13 -16.26 2.86 -4.04
N PRO A 14 -16.17 1.88 -3.10
CA PRO A 14 -16.26 2.16 -1.68
C PRO A 14 -15.20 3.15 -1.19
N MET A 15 -13.99 3.11 -1.76
CA MET A 15 -12.92 4.06 -1.41
C MET A 15 -13.32 5.50 -1.78
N PHE A 16 -13.88 5.71 -2.98
CA PHE A 16 -14.35 7.03 -3.42
C PHE A 16 -15.56 7.51 -2.61
N ILE A 17 -16.46 6.61 -2.24
CA ILE A 17 -17.59 6.94 -1.36
C ILE A 17 -17.07 7.44 0.00
N LEU A 18 -16.09 6.77 0.62
CA LEU A 18 -15.49 7.18 1.89
C LEU A 18 -14.76 8.52 1.78
N VAL A 19 -14.02 8.76 0.69
CA VAL A 19 -13.41 10.07 0.42
C VAL A 19 -14.51 11.14 0.24
N GLY A 20 -15.58 10.83 -0.49
CA GLY A 20 -16.74 11.72 -0.65
C GLY A 20 -17.42 12.06 0.68
N ILE A 21 -17.60 11.09 1.57
CA ILE A 21 -18.09 11.31 2.94
C ILE A 21 -17.17 12.28 3.67
N GLY A 22 -15.85 12.10 3.59
CA GLY A 22 -14.87 13.02 4.17
C GLY A 22 -15.02 14.46 3.65
N MET A 23 -15.23 14.64 2.34
CA MET A 23 -15.50 15.96 1.74
C MET A 23 -16.79 16.58 2.27
N LEU A 24 -17.85 15.78 2.46
CA LEU A 24 -19.11 16.24 3.03
C LEU A 24 -18.96 16.66 4.49
N VAL A 25 -18.21 15.89 5.30
CA VAL A 25 -17.88 16.23 6.69
C VAL A 25 -17.12 17.57 6.76
N ARG A 26 -16.16 17.80 5.86
CA ARG A 26 -15.49 19.10 5.77
C ARG A 26 -16.46 20.23 5.42
N LYS A 27 -17.31 20.02 4.42
CA LYS A 27 -18.27 21.03 3.95
C LYS A 27 -19.30 21.38 5.02
N SER A 28 -19.67 20.44 5.89
CA SER A 28 -20.59 20.68 7.01
C SER A 28 -19.97 21.47 8.16
N GLY A 29 -18.64 21.67 8.17
CA GLY A 29 -17.95 22.38 9.25
C GLY A 29 -17.79 21.57 10.55
N LEU A 30 -18.14 20.27 10.55
CA LEU A 30 -18.05 19.42 11.74
C LEU A 30 -16.61 19.21 12.24
N ILE A 31 -15.64 19.27 11.34
CA ILE A 31 -14.21 19.01 11.65
C ILE A 31 -13.36 20.08 10.97
N THR A 32 -12.51 20.73 11.75
CA THR A 32 -11.50 21.68 11.27
C THR A 32 -10.26 20.94 10.73
N LYS A 33 -9.39 21.65 9.97
CA LYS A 33 -8.12 21.10 9.49
C LYS A 33 -7.20 20.61 10.63
N ASP A 34 -7.16 21.34 11.74
CA ASP A 34 -6.31 20.99 12.90
C ASP A 34 -6.84 19.76 13.64
N GLU A 35 -8.15 19.64 13.77
CA GLU A 35 -8.79 18.44 14.33
C GLU A 35 -8.54 17.23 13.42
N ASN A 36 -8.66 17.41 12.10
CA ASN A 36 -8.38 16.33 11.15
C ASN A 36 -6.95 15.81 11.28
N ARG A 37 -5.95 16.68 11.52
CA ARG A 37 -4.57 16.27 11.82
C ARG A 37 -4.47 15.43 13.10
N LYS A 38 -5.26 15.75 14.14
CA LYS A 38 -5.33 14.93 15.37
C LYS A 38 -5.93 13.56 15.09
N PHE A 39 -7.01 13.49 14.32
CA PHE A 39 -7.59 12.21 13.88
C PHE A 39 -6.59 11.37 13.07
N ASN A 40 -5.83 12.02 12.18
CA ASN A 40 -4.78 11.31 11.43
C ASN A 40 -3.68 10.73 12.33
N LYS A 41 -3.27 11.46 13.40
CA LYS A 41 -2.33 10.95 14.40
C LYS A 41 -2.90 9.76 15.18
N ILE A 42 -4.19 9.78 15.52
CA ILE A 42 -4.86 8.65 16.19
C ILE A 42 -4.89 7.44 15.24
N ALA A 43 -5.32 7.65 13.98
CA ALA A 43 -5.32 6.62 12.96
C ALA A 43 -3.93 5.96 12.85
N PHE A 44 -2.88 6.77 12.72
CA PHE A 44 -1.51 6.30 12.60
C PHE A 44 -1.02 5.53 13.84
N LYS A 45 -1.21 6.09 15.04
CA LYS A 45 -0.64 5.52 16.26
C LYS A 45 -1.41 4.32 16.81
N VAL A 46 -2.71 4.25 16.61
CA VAL A 46 -3.57 3.23 17.21
C VAL A 46 -4.00 2.21 16.15
N PHE A 47 -4.74 2.66 15.17
CA PHE A 47 -5.38 1.75 14.21
C PHE A 47 -4.39 1.13 13.21
N PHE A 48 -3.40 1.91 12.72
CA PHE A 48 -2.37 1.34 11.85
C PHE A 48 -1.40 0.43 12.59
N SER A 49 -1.12 0.68 13.87
CA SER A 49 -0.31 -0.26 14.67
C SER A 49 -1.03 -1.58 14.87
N ALA A 50 -2.33 -1.54 15.16
CA ALA A 50 -3.17 -2.73 15.22
C ALA A 50 -3.27 -3.44 13.86
N LEU A 51 -3.39 -2.68 12.75
CA LEU A 51 -3.39 -3.24 11.39
C LEU A 51 -2.07 -3.94 11.07
N MET A 52 -0.92 -3.36 11.46
CA MET A 52 0.39 -3.98 11.24
C MET A 52 0.55 -5.27 12.03
N PHE A 53 0.19 -5.24 13.31
CA PHE A 53 0.16 -6.45 14.14
C PHE A 53 -0.75 -7.52 13.53
N ASN A 54 -2.00 -7.17 13.26
CA ASN A 54 -3.01 -8.10 12.75
C ASN A 54 -2.63 -8.71 11.41
N SER A 55 -2.07 -7.92 10.49
CA SER A 55 -1.68 -8.41 9.17
C SER A 55 -0.56 -9.46 9.22
N ILE A 56 0.30 -9.43 10.24
CA ILE A 56 1.37 -10.41 10.43
C ILE A 56 0.86 -11.60 11.25
N TYR A 57 0.16 -11.33 12.36
CA TYR A 57 -0.34 -12.35 13.27
C TYR A 57 -1.36 -13.30 12.60
N SER A 58 -2.33 -12.74 11.85
CA SER A 58 -3.41 -13.53 11.25
C SER A 58 -2.99 -14.34 10.02
N ASN A 59 -1.89 -13.98 9.35
CA ASN A 59 -1.49 -14.65 8.12
C ASN A 59 -0.52 -15.82 8.31
N GLY A 60 -0.01 -16.07 9.52
CA GLY A 60 0.81 -17.24 9.93
C GLY A 60 1.64 -17.96 8.83
N ILE A 61 2.71 -18.64 9.19
CA ILE A 61 3.64 -19.25 8.20
C ILE A 61 3.23 -20.71 7.82
N ASP A 62 2.10 -21.20 8.31
CA ASP A 62 1.73 -22.64 8.25
C ASP A 62 1.19 -23.15 6.89
N LYS A 63 1.32 -22.42 5.79
CA LYS A 63 0.85 -22.86 4.46
C LYS A 63 2.00 -23.31 3.58
N ALA A 64 1.75 -24.25 2.66
CA ALA A 64 2.72 -24.73 1.69
C ALA A 64 3.46 -23.55 1.01
N VAL A 65 4.76 -23.41 1.30
CA VAL A 65 5.52 -22.22 0.94
C VAL A 65 5.99 -22.35 -0.51
N ASN A 66 5.47 -21.50 -1.40
CA ASN A 66 6.02 -21.35 -2.73
C ASN A 66 7.25 -20.41 -2.67
N TYR A 67 8.42 -21.00 -2.35
CA TYR A 67 9.69 -20.26 -2.22
C TYR A 67 10.07 -19.47 -3.47
N ARG A 68 9.75 -19.99 -4.66
CA ARG A 68 10.05 -19.32 -5.93
C ARG A 68 9.25 -18.02 -6.07
N LEU A 69 7.95 -18.06 -5.80
CA LEU A 69 7.06 -16.89 -5.84
C LEU A 69 7.47 -15.86 -4.77
N MET A 70 7.74 -16.34 -3.55
CA MET A 70 8.16 -15.50 -2.43
C MET A 70 9.47 -14.77 -2.72
N LEU A 71 10.49 -15.51 -3.16
CA LEU A 71 11.82 -14.94 -3.47
C LEU A 71 11.72 -13.92 -4.61
N TYR A 72 10.99 -14.25 -5.67
CA TYR A 72 10.74 -13.31 -6.76
C TYR A 72 10.05 -12.04 -6.28
N GLY A 73 8.98 -12.16 -5.49
CA GLY A 73 8.25 -11.01 -4.96
C GLY A 73 9.12 -10.08 -4.12
N ILE A 74 9.95 -10.65 -3.23
CA ILE A 74 10.91 -9.88 -2.42
C ILE A 74 11.91 -9.15 -3.32
N ILE A 75 12.56 -9.86 -4.22
CA ILE A 75 13.59 -9.29 -5.11
C ILE A 75 12.96 -8.21 -6.01
N ALA A 76 11.80 -8.47 -6.59
CA ALA A 76 11.13 -7.53 -7.48
C ALA A 76 10.70 -6.25 -6.74
N VAL A 77 10.13 -6.36 -5.52
CA VAL A 77 9.76 -5.20 -4.71
C VAL A 77 10.99 -4.35 -4.35
N LEU A 78 12.07 -4.98 -3.91
CA LEU A 78 13.31 -4.27 -3.57
C LEU A 78 13.96 -3.64 -4.81
N THR A 79 13.96 -4.33 -5.94
CA THR A 79 14.45 -3.79 -7.22
C THR A 79 13.63 -2.57 -7.67
N VAL A 80 12.30 -2.67 -7.63
CA VAL A 80 11.39 -1.55 -7.93
C VAL A 80 11.66 -0.38 -6.98
N TYR A 81 11.84 -0.63 -5.68
CA TYR A 81 12.17 0.40 -4.70
C TYR A 81 13.49 1.11 -5.04
N ILE A 82 14.55 0.35 -5.33
CA ILE A 82 15.88 0.91 -5.67
C ILE A 82 15.81 1.74 -6.95
N LEU A 83 15.20 1.20 -8.01
CA LEU A 83 15.07 1.91 -9.30
C LEU A 83 14.22 3.16 -9.16
N THR A 84 13.12 3.09 -8.40
CA THR A 84 12.28 4.26 -8.10
C THR A 84 13.05 5.31 -7.33
N THR A 85 13.84 4.92 -6.32
CA THR A 85 14.66 5.83 -5.54
C THR A 85 15.68 6.54 -6.42
N ILE A 86 16.41 5.79 -7.27
CA ILE A 86 17.38 6.38 -8.21
C ILE A 86 16.70 7.36 -9.17
N PHE A 87 15.53 7.01 -9.69
CA PHE A 87 14.76 7.88 -10.57
C PHE A 87 14.34 9.17 -9.86
N VAL A 88 13.73 9.05 -8.66
CA VAL A 88 13.22 10.19 -7.90
C VAL A 88 14.33 11.14 -7.47
N LEU A 89 15.50 10.62 -7.10
CA LEU A 89 16.67 11.45 -6.77
C LEU A 89 17.14 12.33 -7.92
N ARG A 90 16.88 11.93 -9.17
CA ARG A 90 17.27 12.69 -10.37
C ARG A 90 16.23 13.75 -10.78
N VAL A 91 14.95 13.53 -10.44
CA VAL A 91 13.86 14.38 -10.96
C VAL A 91 13.26 15.31 -9.91
N GLU A 92 13.49 15.05 -8.62
CA GLU A 92 12.94 15.83 -7.51
C GLU A 92 14.06 16.25 -6.54
N SER A 93 14.01 17.51 -6.08
CA SER A 93 15.01 18.08 -5.16
C SER A 93 14.51 18.16 -3.71
N SER A 94 13.20 18.31 -3.52
CA SER A 94 12.57 18.43 -2.20
C SER A 94 12.57 17.07 -1.46
N ASN A 95 13.22 16.98 -0.32
CA ASN A 95 13.26 15.75 0.46
C ASN A 95 11.86 15.25 0.88
N PRO A 96 10.96 16.08 1.45
CA PRO A 96 9.62 15.62 1.80
C PRO A 96 8.86 15.05 0.59
N THR A 97 8.99 15.69 -0.57
CA THR A 97 8.36 15.24 -1.82
C THR A 97 8.99 13.96 -2.35
N ARG A 98 10.34 13.80 -2.23
CA ARG A 98 11.04 12.54 -2.55
C ARG A 98 10.49 11.36 -1.79
N GLY A 99 10.32 11.48 -0.46
CA GLY A 99 9.79 10.42 0.37
C GLY A 99 8.41 9.96 -0.08
N SER A 100 7.51 10.91 -0.33
CA SER A 100 6.14 10.64 -0.79
C SER A 100 6.10 10.07 -2.20
N LEU A 101 6.92 10.59 -3.14
CA LEU A 101 6.96 10.13 -4.52
C LEU A 101 7.52 8.70 -4.63
N ILE A 102 8.60 8.39 -3.91
CA ILE A 102 9.15 7.03 -3.85
C ILE A 102 8.06 6.08 -3.35
N GLN A 103 7.40 6.40 -2.24
CA GLN A 103 6.36 5.57 -1.67
C GLN A 103 5.15 5.40 -2.60
N ALA A 104 4.72 6.45 -3.29
CA ALA A 104 3.61 6.41 -4.22
C ALA A 104 3.86 5.48 -5.41
N ILE A 105 5.11 5.38 -5.88
CA ILE A 105 5.47 4.55 -7.02
C ILE A 105 5.67 3.08 -6.62
N TYR A 106 6.48 2.76 -5.60
CA TYR A 106 6.84 1.36 -5.35
C TYR A 106 5.78 0.60 -4.54
N ARG A 107 5.05 1.27 -3.63
CA ARG A 107 4.16 0.62 -2.66
C ARG A 107 2.74 0.47 -3.18
N SER A 108 2.23 -0.75 -3.21
CA SER A 108 0.89 -1.06 -3.73
C SER A 108 -0.17 -1.31 -2.66
N ASN A 109 -1.43 -1.11 -3.05
CA ASN A 109 -2.61 -1.48 -2.29
C ASN A 109 -3.07 -2.91 -2.61
N PHE A 110 -2.11 -3.84 -2.56
CA PHE A 110 -2.29 -5.23 -2.96
C PHE A 110 -3.42 -5.96 -2.21
N VAL A 111 -3.57 -5.71 -0.90
CA VAL A 111 -4.56 -6.44 -0.09
C VAL A 111 -5.99 -6.15 -0.53
N ILE A 112 -6.32 -4.87 -0.71
CA ILE A 112 -7.70 -4.44 -0.97
C ILE A 112 -8.09 -4.71 -2.43
N MET A 113 -7.17 -4.42 -3.36
CA MET A 113 -7.46 -4.55 -4.79
C MET A 113 -7.04 -5.90 -5.36
N GLY A 114 -5.95 -6.45 -4.86
CA GLY A 114 -5.34 -7.63 -5.45
C GLY A 114 -6.05 -8.93 -5.10
N LEU A 115 -6.41 -9.16 -3.83
CA LEU A 115 -7.08 -10.40 -3.43
C LEU A 115 -8.40 -10.68 -4.15
N PRO A 116 -9.32 -9.71 -4.28
CA PRO A 116 -10.54 -9.90 -5.07
C PRO A 116 -10.26 -10.31 -6.52
N ILE A 117 -9.21 -9.76 -7.12
CA ILE A 117 -8.82 -10.08 -8.50
C ILE A 117 -8.26 -11.50 -8.61
N VAL A 118 -7.38 -11.91 -7.69
CA VAL A 118 -6.87 -13.29 -7.66
C VAL A 118 -8.05 -14.27 -7.49
N SER A 119 -8.95 -14.01 -6.56
CA SER A 119 -10.15 -14.83 -6.32
C SER A 119 -11.05 -14.94 -7.55
N SER A 120 -11.24 -13.83 -8.26
CA SER A 120 -12.09 -13.78 -9.47
C SER A 120 -11.51 -14.53 -10.66
N ILE A 121 -10.19 -14.48 -10.84
CA ILE A 121 -9.54 -15.09 -12.01
C ILE A 121 -9.23 -16.56 -11.76
N SER A 122 -8.74 -16.89 -10.57
CA SER A 122 -8.22 -18.23 -10.22
C SER A 122 -9.19 -19.06 -9.39
N GLY A 123 -10.25 -18.45 -8.84
CA GLY A 123 -11.18 -19.08 -7.92
C GLY A 123 -10.79 -18.93 -6.46
N ALA A 124 -11.79 -19.01 -5.56
CA ALA A 124 -11.61 -18.80 -4.12
C ALA A 124 -10.68 -19.85 -3.46
N GLY A 125 -10.56 -21.05 -4.03
CA GLY A 125 -9.67 -22.11 -3.54
C GLY A 125 -8.18 -21.85 -3.75
N GLU A 126 -7.81 -20.94 -4.65
CA GLU A 126 -6.44 -20.70 -5.08
C GLU A 126 -5.78 -19.47 -4.41
N LEU A 127 -6.32 -19.02 -3.29
CA LEU A 127 -5.83 -17.83 -2.57
C LEU A 127 -4.58 -18.08 -1.70
N ALA A 128 -4.13 -19.33 -1.56
CA ALA A 128 -3.02 -19.66 -0.66
C ALA A 128 -1.72 -18.93 -1.02
N GLY A 129 -1.37 -18.88 -2.32
CA GLY A 129 -0.19 -18.13 -2.80
C GLY A 129 -0.29 -16.63 -2.53
N ALA A 130 -1.46 -16.04 -2.80
CA ALA A 130 -1.71 -14.63 -2.53
C ALA A 130 -1.66 -14.29 -1.03
N ALA A 131 -2.21 -15.16 -0.17
CA ALA A 131 -2.14 -14.99 1.28
C ALA A 131 -0.70 -15.08 1.81
N LEU A 132 0.11 -16.00 1.27
CA LEU A 132 1.54 -16.09 1.57
C LEU A 132 2.26 -14.78 1.17
N MET A 133 1.97 -14.25 -0.02
CA MET A 133 2.58 -13.01 -0.49
C MET A 133 2.17 -11.81 0.36
N ILE A 134 0.96 -11.78 0.90
CA ILE A 134 0.55 -10.75 1.88
C ILE A 134 1.46 -10.81 3.11
N ALA A 135 1.64 -12.01 3.69
CA ALA A 135 2.45 -12.20 4.90
C ALA A 135 3.91 -11.76 4.71
N VAL A 136 4.44 -11.83 3.49
CA VAL A 136 5.83 -11.49 3.18
C VAL A 136 5.98 -10.06 2.68
N ILE A 137 5.19 -9.64 1.71
CA ILE A 137 5.38 -8.36 1.02
C ILE A 137 4.89 -7.17 1.85
N ILE A 138 3.82 -7.34 2.64
CA ILE A 138 3.30 -6.22 3.45
C ILE A 138 4.29 -5.76 4.51
N PRO A 139 4.93 -6.64 5.31
CA PRO A 139 6.00 -6.22 6.22
C PRO A 139 7.14 -5.50 5.51
N ILE A 140 7.58 -6.00 4.34
CA ILE A 140 8.64 -5.38 3.55
C ILE A 140 8.22 -3.97 3.11
N TYR A 141 7.01 -3.81 2.54
CA TYR A 141 6.48 -2.50 2.17
C TYR A 141 6.48 -1.53 3.36
N ASN A 142 6.05 -1.99 4.53
CA ASN A 142 5.94 -1.14 5.72
C ASN A 142 7.31 -0.74 6.26
N ILE A 143 8.25 -1.68 6.39
CA ILE A 143 9.62 -1.40 6.86
C ILE A 143 10.31 -0.42 5.91
N VAL A 144 10.30 -0.70 4.62
CA VAL A 144 10.93 0.15 3.61
C VAL A 144 10.27 1.54 3.55
N ALA A 145 8.93 1.62 3.71
CA ALA A 145 8.21 2.90 3.74
C ALA A 145 8.59 3.73 4.97
N ILE A 146 8.64 3.11 6.15
CA ILE A 146 9.04 3.80 7.38
C ILE A 146 10.47 4.33 7.26
N LEU A 147 11.41 3.50 6.79
CA LEU A 147 12.80 3.90 6.57
C LEU A 147 12.90 5.08 5.59
N THR A 148 12.19 5.00 4.47
CA THR A 148 12.18 6.03 3.44
C THR A 148 11.62 7.35 3.97
N LEU A 149 10.46 7.32 4.59
CA LEU A 149 9.79 8.53 5.08
C LEU A 149 10.55 9.15 6.25
N GLU A 150 11.11 8.35 7.15
CA GLU A 150 11.93 8.87 8.25
C GLU A 150 13.21 9.54 7.74
N TYR A 151 13.85 8.95 6.72
CA TYR A 151 15.05 9.52 6.11
C TYR A 151 14.76 10.86 5.41
N TYR A 152 13.68 10.93 4.64
CA TYR A 152 13.36 12.12 3.84
C TYR A 152 12.54 13.17 4.61
N GLY A 153 11.72 12.78 5.60
CA GLY A 153 10.90 13.69 6.41
C GLY A 153 11.63 14.26 7.63
N GLY A 154 12.68 13.58 8.10
CA GLY A 154 13.39 13.95 9.34
C GLY A 154 14.45 15.05 9.21
N GLY A 155 14.70 15.60 8.01
CA GLY A 155 15.78 16.59 7.79
C GLY A 155 17.18 15.97 7.88
N LYS A 156 18.18 16.74 8.36
CA LYS A 156 19.55 16.23 8.61
C LYS A 156 19.58 15.38 9.89
N ALA A 157 18.87 14.26 9.92
CA ALA A 157 18.89 13.38 11.08
C ALA A 157 20.22 12.61 11.14
N ASN A 158 20.86 12.62 12.30
CA ASN A 158 21.96 11.72 12.62
C ASN A 158 21.40 10.27 12.62
N LEU A 159 22.17 9.32 12.15
CA LEU A 159 21.79 7.89 12.10
C LEU A 159 21.22 7.41 13.45
N LYS A 160 21.79 7.86 14.56
CA LYS A 160 21.32 7.55 15.93
C LYS A 160 19.90 8.07 16.18
N ASP A 161 19.60 9.31 15.77
CA ASP A 161 18.27 9.91 15.95
C ASP A 161 17.24 9.20 15.06
N MET A 162 17.62 8.82 13.86
CA MET A 162 16.80 8.02 12.96
C MET A 162 16.46 6.65 13.57
N MET A 163 17.45 5.96 14.15
CA MET A 163 17.23 4.66 14.80
C MET A 163 16.31 4.78 16.03
N ILE A 164 16.44 5.86 16.83
CA ILE A 164 15.56 6.11 17.98
C ILE A 164 14.12 6.38 17.51
N LYS A 165 13.94 7.17 16.45
CA LYS A 165 12.61 7.45 15.91
C LYS A 165 11.97 6.19 15.30
N LEU A 166 12.76 5.37 14.61
CA LEU A 166 12.31 4.07 14.11
C LEU A 166 11.86 3.16 15.27
N ALA A 167 12.67 3.03 16.31
CA ALA A 167 12.33 2.20 17.46
C ALA A 167 11.06 2.66 18.21
N LYS A 168 10.74 3.95 18.14
CA LYS A 168 9.52 4.56 18.73
C LYS A 168 8.37 4.70 17.72
N ASN A 169 8.51 4.15 16.53
CA ASN A 169 7.44 4.22 15.52
C ASN A 169 6.35 3.18 15.84
N PRO A 170 5.13 3.60 16.16
CA PRO A 170 4.08 2.69 16.62
C PRO A 170 3.68 1.63 15.59
N MET A 171 3.81 1.93 14.29
CA MET A 171 3.56 0.93 13.24
C MET A 171 4.65 -0.14 13.23
N LEU A 172 5.92 0.25 13.45
CA LEU A 172 7.02 -0.70 13.54
C LEU A 172 6.91 -1.55 14.81
N GLU A 173 6.54 -0.94 15.94
CA GLU A 173 6.26 -1.67 17.18
C GLU A 173 5.15 -2.71 16.97
N GLY A 174 4.04 -2.34 16.32
CA GLY A 174 2.97 -3.27 15.95
C GLY A 174 3.44 -4.41 15.06
N ALA A 175 4.26 -4.12 14.05
CA ALA A 175 4.83 -5.14 13.17
C ALA A 175 5.77 -6.09 13.92
N LEU A 176 6.66 -5.56 14.77
CA LEU A 176 7.58 -6.37 15.57
C LEU A 176 6.86 -7.27 16.58
N LEU A 177 5.82 -6.76 17.24
CA LEU A 177 4.97 -7.57 18.13
C LEU A 177 4.25 -8.68 17.34
N GLY A 178 3.79 -8.41 16.13
CA GLY A 178 3.22 -9.41 15.24
C GLY A 178 4.22 -10.50 14.89
N ILE A 179 5.43 -10.14 14.47
CA ILE A 179 6.51 -11.08 14.16
C ILE A 179 6.86 -11.92 15.39
N LEU A 180 7.03 -11.27 16.54
CA LEU A 180 7.37 -11.94 17.80
C LEU A 180 6.29 -12.96 18.19
N SER A 181 5.01 -12.60 18.05
CA SER A 181 3.89 -13.49 18.36
C SER A 181 3.90 -14.73 17.45
N VAL A 182 4.17 -14.57 16.16
CA VAL A 182 4.25 -15.69 15.20
C VAL A 182 5.46 -16.59 15.50
N VAL A 183 6.64 -16.00 15.71
CA VAL A 183 7.89 -16.75 15.99
C VAL A 183 7.80 -17.54 17.31
N LEU A 184 7.24 -16.92 18.35
CA LEU A 184 7.05 -17.57 19.65
C LEU A 184 5.78 -18.43 19.71
N ARG A 185 5.02 -18.55 18.62
CA ARG A 185 3.74 -19.29 18.55
C ARG A 185 2.75 -18.88 19.64
N ILE A 186 2.73 -17.59 19.99
CA ILE A 186 1.80 -17.04 20.97
C ILE A 186 0.40 -17.02 20.34
N LYS A 187 -0.55 -17.73 20.96
CA LYS A 187 -1.96 -17.66 20.62
C LYS A 187 -2.65 -16.67 21.56
N LEU A 188 -3.18 -15.59 21.00
CA LEU A 188 -3.97 -14.65 21.76
C LEU A 188 -5.32 -15.28 22.16
N PRO A 189 -5.88 -14.92 23.32
CA PRO A 189 -7.28 -15.24 23.64
C PRO A 189 -8.22 -14.67 22.57
N ILE A 190 -9.29 -15.37 22.26
CA ILE A 190 -10.25 -15.03 21.18
C ILE A 190 -10.75 -13.59 21.28
N PHE A 191 -10.99 -13.08 22.49
CA PHE A 191 -11.45 -11.69 22.68
C PHE A 191 -10.39 -10.65 22.30
N LEU A 192 -9.09 -10.94 22.51
CA LEU A 192 -8.00 -10.06 22.09
C LEU A 192 -7.78 -10.12 20.58
N GLU A 193 -7.85 -11.31 19.97
CA GLU A 193 -7.81 -11.46 18.51
C GLU A 193 -8.91 -10.63 17.84
N LYS A 194 -10.13 -10.74 18.36
CA LYS A 194 -11.27 -9.96 17.87
C LYS A 194 -11.04 -8.46 18.05
N LEU A 195 -10.61 -8.02 19.24
CA LEU A 195 -10.33 -6.61 19.52
C LEU A 195 -9.30 -6.03 18.52
N VAL A 196 -8.19 -6.74 18.33
CA VAL A 196 -7.13 -6.30 17.41
C VAL A 196 -7.62 -6.27 15.95
N SER A 197 -8.40 -7.28 15.55
CA SER A 197 -9.02 -7.33 14.23
C SER A 197 -10.00 -6.18 14.00
N ASP A 198 -10.86 -5.88 14.96
CA ASP A 198 -11.83 -4.78 14.90
C ASP A 198 -11.10 -3.43 14.81
N MET A 199 -10.05 -3.22 15.60
CA MET A 199 -9.20 -2.02 15.51
C MET A 199 -8.49 -1.91 14.15
N ALA A 200 -7.94 -3.01 13.64
CA ALA A 200 -7.28 -3.05 12.33
C ALA A 200 -8.25 -2.70 11.19
N ALA A 201 -9.49 -3.16 11.28
CA ALA A 201 -10.53 -2.90 10.28
C ALA A 201 -10.90 -1.40 10.17
N VAL A 202 -10.75 -0.62 11.23
CA VAL A 202 -11.02 0.82 11.25
C VAL A 202 -9.94 1.62 10.49
N ALA A 203 -8.71 1.14 10.43
CA ALA A 203 -7.56 1.90 9.90
C ALA A 203 -7.81 2.45 8.49
N THR A 204 -8.22 1.60 7.57
CA THR A 204 -8.42 1.95 6.16
C THR A 204 -9.60 2.87 5.93
N PRO A 205 -10.83 2.57 6.39
CA PRO A 205 -11.99 3.47 6.21
C PRO A 205 -11.76 4.84 6.85
N LEU A 206 -11.23 4.89 8.06
CA LEU A 206 -10.93 6.14 8.75
C LEU A 206 -9.95 7.00 7.97
N THR A 207 -8.88 6.42 7.43
CA THR A 207 -7.90 7.15 6.61
C THR A 207 -8.51 7.74 5.35
N LEU A 208 -9.42 7.03 4.69
CA LEU A 208 -10.08 7.54 3.48
C LEU A 208 -11.02 8.72 3.80
N VAL A 209 -11.72 8.68 4.93
CA VAL A 209 -12.51 9.82 5.40
C VAL A 209 -11.60 11.01 5.75
N ILE A 210 -10.52 10.79 6.50
CA ILE A 210 -9.51 11.81 6.84
C ILE A 210 -8.91 12.44 5.58
N LEU A 211 -8.57 11.61 4.58
CA LEU A 211 -8.08 12.07 3.28
C LEU A 211 -9.13 12.97 2.59
N GLY A 212 -10.40 12.56 2.58
CA GLY A 212 -11.49 13.33 2.01
C GLY A 212 -11.68 14.69 2.68
N ILE A 213 -11.53 14.76 4.02
CA ILE A 213 -11.56 16.03 4.76
C ILE A 213 -10.40 16.95 4.34
N SER A 214 -9.22 16.42 4.09
CA SER A 214 -8.04 17.17 3.67
C SER A 214 -8.01 17.49 2.17
N PHE A 215 -8.76 16.77 1.35
CA PHE A 215 -8.63 16.81 -0.11
C PHE A 215 -9.13 18.11 -0.72
N GLU A 216 -8.35 18.69 -1.62
CA GLU A 216 -8.69 19.89 -2.40
C GLU A 216 -8.33 19.66 -3.87
N PHE A 217 -9.30 19.81 -4.77
CA PHE A 217 -9.07 19.63 -6.22
C PHE A 217 -8.01 20.57 -6.80
N SER A 218 -7.85 21.77 -6.23
CA SER A 218 -6.80 22.73 -6.62
C SER A 218 -5.40 22.15 -6.46
N GLN A 219 -5.17 21.37 -5.41
CA GLN A 219 -3.88 20.75 -5.08
C GLN A 219 -3.43 19.69 -6.09
N ILE A 220 -4.35 19.10 -6.86
CA ILE A 220 -3.99 18.19 -7.96
C ILE A 220 -3.09 18.90 -8.97
N LYS A 221 -3.42 20.17 -9.30
CA LYS A 221 -2.62 20.98 -10.22
C LYS A 221 -1.26 21.38 -9.60
N GLU A 222 -1.23 21.64 -8.29
CA GLU A 222 -0.02 21.99 -7.55
C GLU A 222 0.99 20.84 -7.50
N CYS A 223 0.53 19.58 -7.39
CA CYS A 223 1.39 18.40 -7.46
C CYS A 223 2.09 18.24 -8.83
N GLY A 224 1.50 18.80 -9.90
CA GLY A 224 2.10 18.94 -11.21
C GLY A 224 2.74 17.65 -11.75
N ARG A 225 4.01 17.77 -12.20
CA ARG A 225 4.80 16.69 -12.78
C ARG A 225 4.97 15.48 -11.84
N ASN A 226 5.08 15.72 -10.53
CA ASN A 226 5.31 14.65 -9.56
C ASN A 226 4.11 13.70 -9.44
N LEU A 227 2.89 14.21 -9.57
CA LEU A 227 1.70 13.38 -9.62
C LEU A 227 1.69 12.48 -10.86
N ILE A 228 2.10 13.00 -12.02
CA ILE A 228 2.23 12.20 -13.25
C ILE A 228 3.26 11.09 -13.05
N PHE A 229 4.43 11.42 -12.48
CA PHE A 229 5.46 10.41 -12.18
C PHE A 229 4.96 9.34 -11.21
N ALA A 230 4.21 9.73 -10.17
CA ALA A 230 3.62 8.79 -9.23
C ALA A 230 2.64 7.83 -9.93
N VAL A 231 1.69 8.37 -10.70
CA VAL A 231 0.62 7.59 -11.33
C VAL A 231 1.15 6.71 -12.45
N VAL A 232 1.94 7.26 -13.37
CA VAL A 232 2.55 6.52 -14.50
C VAL A 232 3.58 5.50 -13.97
N GLY A 233 4.40 5.91 -13.01
CA GLY A 233 5.33 5.02 -12.35
C GLY A 233 4.62 3.81 -11.73
N ARG A 234 3.57 4.06 -10.95
CA ARG A 234 2.83 3.00 -10.23
C ARG A 234 2.03 2.10 -11.14
N LEU A 235 1.27 2.66 -12.11
CA LEU A 235 0.29 1.91 -12.87
C LEU A 235 0.84 1.34 -14.20
N ILE A 236 1.96 1.88 -14.68
CA ILE A 236 2.54 1.48 -15.97
C ILE A 236 3.97 0.96 -15.80
N ALA A 237 4.91 1.80 -15.30
CA ALA A 237 6.32 1.44 -15.29
C ALA A 237 6.62 0.26 -14.35
N VAL A 238 6.07 0.26 -13.15
CA VAL A 238 6.27 -0.83 -12.18
C VAL A 238 5.70 -2.16 -12.68
N PRO A 239 4.42 -2.25 -13.12
CA PRO A 239 3.91 -3.52 -13.64
C PRO A 239 4.61 -3.93 -14.94
N ALA A 240 4.94 -3.00 -15.85
CA ALA A 240 5.70 -3.32 -17.06
C ALA A 240 7.02 -4.02 -16.74
N LEU A 241 7.79 -3.47 -15.80
CA LEU A 241 9.07 -4.03 -15.39
C LEU A 241 8.90 -5.38 -14.68
N ALA A 242 8.09 -5.41 -13.61
CA ALA A 242 7.98 -6.59 -12.77
C ALA A 242 7.25 -7.75 -13.45
N LEU A 243 6.15 -7.49 -14.17
CA LEU A 243 5.38 -8.54 -14.80
C LEU A 243 6.08 -9.10 -16.05
N THR A 244 6.76 -8.26 -16.82
CA THR A 244 7.55 -8.76 -17.96
C THR A 244 8.70 -9.65 -17.47
N ALA A 245 9.42 -9.23 -16.43
CA ALA A 245 10.46 -10.06 -15.84
C ALA A 245 9.90 -11.39 -15.31
N ALA A 246 8.74 -11.37 -14.63
CA ALA A 246 8.06 -12.58 -14.18
C ALA A 246 7.71 -13.54 -15.32
N ALA A 247 7.17 -12.99 -16.43
CA ALA A 247 6.81 -13.77 -17.61
C ALA A 247 8.03 -14.42 -18.24
N LEU A 248 9.17 -13.72 -18.34
CA LEU A 248 10.44 -14.21 -18.88
C LEU A 248 11.08 -15.29 -17.98
N ILE A 249 10.97 -15.17 -16.67
CA ILE A 249 11.44 -16.16 -15.69
C ILE A 249 10.56 -17.41 -15.70
N GLY A 250 9.37 -17.33 -16.32
CA GLY A 250 8.48 -18.49 -16.51
C GLY A 250 7.41 -18.64 -15.42
N PHE A 251 7.03 -17.57 -14.72
CA PHE A 251 5.82 -17.59 -13.89
C PHE A 251 4.58 -17.69 -14.76
N ARG A 252 3.63 -18.54 -14.36
CA ARG A 252 2.38 -18.83 -15.10
C ARG A 252 1.22 -19.03 -14.14
N GLY A 253 -0.01 -19.04 -14.68
CA GLY A 253 -1.22 -19.39 -13.94
C GLY A 253 -1.45 -18.50 -12.71
N VAL A 254 -1.84 -19.12 -11.60
CA VAL A 254 -2.22 -18.42 -10.34
C VAL A 254 -1.08 -17.60 -9.75
N ASP A 255 0.15 -18.08 -9.83
CA ASP A 255 1.33 -17.34 -9.35
C ASP A 255 1.49 -16.02 -10.12
N PHE A 256 1.29 -16.05 -11.43
CA PHE A 256 1.38 -14.85 -12.25
C PHE A 256 0.23 -13.87 -11.97
N VAL A 257 -0.99 -14.36 -11.77
CA VAL A 257 -2.14 -13.54 -11.35
C VAL A 257 -1.88 -12.88 -9.99
N THR A 258 -1.25 -13.59 -9.06
CA THR A 258 -0.82 -13.03 -7.77
C THR A 258 0.19 -11.89 -7.96
N LEU A 259 1.15 -12.03 -8.88
CA LEU A 259 2.10 -10.98 -9.19
C LEU A 259 1.41 -9.76 -9.86
N ILE A 260 0.43 -9.97 -10.75
CA ILE A 260 -0.41 -8.87 -11.27
C ILE A 260 -1.06 -8.12 -10.12
N ALA A 261 -1.67 -8.84 -9.17
CA ALA A 261 -2.31 -8.25 -8.00
C ALA A 261 -1.34 -7.38 -7.18
N ILE A 262 -0.08 -7.81 -7.00
CA ILE A 262 0.94 -7.06 -6.26
C ILE A 262 1.41 -5.82 -7.05
N PHE A 263 1.78 -6.00 -8.32
CA PHE A 263 2.48 -4.97 -9.06
C PHE A 263 1.57 -4.03 -9.85
N ALA A 264 0.37 -4.44 -10.25
CA ALA A 264 -0.57 -3.60 -10.98
C ALA A 264 -1.61 -2.87 -10.10
N SER A 265 -1.69 -3.18 -8.79
CA SER A 265 -2.57 -2.44 -7.85
C SER A 265 -2.13 -0.98 -7.70
N PRO A 266 -3.05 -0.05 -7.39
CA PRO A 266 -2.74 1.37 -7.17
C PRO A 266 -1.88 1.60 -5.93
N SER A 267 -1.54 2.85 -5.65
CA SER A 267 -0.79 3.25 -4.46
C SER A 267 -1.52 2.86 -3.17
N ALA A 268 -0.76 2.53 -2.12
CA ALA A 268 -1.33 2.08 -0.85
C ALA A 268 -2.00 3.21 -0.07
N ILE A 269 -3.17 2.94 0.54
CA ILE A 269 -3.93 3.92 1.35
C ILE A 269 -3.09 4.43 2.52
N ALA A 270 -2.34 3.54 3.18
CA ALA A 270 -1.46 3.92 4.28
C ALA A 270 -0.41 4.98 3.91
N SER A 271 -0.08 5.12 2.61
CA SER A 271 0.92 6.09 2.14
C SER A 271 0.58 7.53 2.51
N TYR A 272 -0.69 7.90 2.44
CA TYR A 272 -1.14 9.24 2.85
C TYR A 272 -0.92 9.50 4.34
N THR A 273 -1.47 8.63 5.19
CA THR A 273 -1.36 8.79 6.65
C THR A 273 0.10 8.77 7.12
N MET A 274 0.93 7.91 6.54
CA MET A 274 2.35 7.83 6.87
C MET A 274 3.10 9.10 6.45
N ALA A 275 2.92 9.57 5.21
CA ALA A 275 3.58 10.78 4.72
C ALA A 275 3.23 12.00 5.58
N GLU A 276 1.94 12.20 5.91
CA GLU A 276 1.46 13.31 6.73
C GLU A 276 2.05 13.26 8.15
N ASN A 277 2.16 12.08 8.78
CA ASN A 277 2.67 11.96 10.16
C ASN A 277 4.20 11.92 10.24
N MET A 278 4.89 11.68 9.14
CA MET A 278 6.35 11.58 9.08
C MET A 278 7.00 12.80 8.38
N ASN A 279 6.30 13.93 8.33
CA ASN A 279 6.75 15.21 7.78
C ASN A 279 7.18 15.14 6.31
N CYS A 280 6.58 14.24 5.54
CA CYS A 280 6.70 14.19 4.09
C CYS A 280 5.51 14.89 3.41
N ASP A 281 5.48 14.86 2.08
CA ASP A 281 4.45 15.52 1.28
C ASP A 281 3.13 14.73 1.29
N GLY A 282 2.26 14.98 2.29
CA GLY A 282 0.96 14.34 2.42
C GLY A 282 0.01 14.69 1.27
N VAL A 283 0.13 15.89 0.69
CA VAL A 283 -0.70 16.33 -0.45
C VAL A 283 -0.41 15.48 -1.68
N LEU A 284 0.87 15.29 -2.02
CA LEU A 284 1.27 14.43 -3.13
C LEU A 284 0.86 12.98 -2.88
N ALA A 285 1.07 12.46 -1.66
CA ALA A 285 0.70 11.10 -1.31
C ALA A 285 -0.81 10.85 -1.44
N GLY A 286 -1.64 11.79 -0.95
CA GLY A 286 -3.10 11.72 -1.04
C GLY A 286 -3.62 11.80 -2.48
N ASN A 287 -3.12 12.77 -3.26
CA ASN A 287 -3.48 12.91 -4.66
C ASN A 287 -3.04 11.70 -5.51
N SER A 288 -1.83 11.17 -5.24
CA SER A 288 -1.33 9.96 -5.90
C SER A 288 -2.22 8.75 -5.62
N LEU A 289 -2.68 8.61 -4.37
CA LEU A 289 -3.62 7.55 -3.99
C LEU A 289 -4.93 7.66 -4.76
N ILE A 290 -5.56 8.84 -4.76
CA ILE A 290 -6.86 9.07 -5.39
C ILE A 290 -6.76 8.83 -6.91
N VAL A 291 -5.79 9.48 -7.57
CA VAL A 291 -5.65 9.42 -9.02
C VAL A 291 -5.22 8.02 -9.47
N SER A 292 -4.27 7.38 -8.79
CA SER A 292 -3.89 6.01 -9.13
C SER A 292 -5.04 5.02 -8.91
N SER A 293 -5.84 5.18 -7.86
CA SER A 293 -7.02 4.32 -7.63
C SER A 293 -8.08 4.51 -8.72
N LEU A 294 -8.30 5.74 -9.18
CA LEU A 294 -9.26 6.03 -10.26
C LEU A 294 -8.87 5.32 -11.56
N PHE A 295 -7.60 5.40 -11.94
CA PHE A 295 -7.12 4.80 -13.19
C PHE A 295 -6.77 3.31 -13.06
N SER A 296 -6.66 2.78 -11.84
CA SER A 296 -6.23 1.39 -11.60
C SER A 296 -7.14 0.35 -12.23
N SER A 297 -8.46 0.58 -12.25
CA SER A 297 -9.41 -0.36 -12.86
C SER A 297 -9.13 -0.56 -14.36
N ILE A 298 -8.81 0.53 -15.06
CA ILE A 298 -8.51 0.50 -16.51
C ILE A 298 -7.12 -0.14 -16.74
N THR A 299 -6.12 0.31 -15.99
CA THR A 299 -4.74 -0.20 -16.18
C THR A 299 -4.60 -1.65 -15.76
N MET A 300 -5.29 -2.07 -14.70
CA MET A 300 -5.28 -3.45 -14.26
C MET A 300 -6.00 -4.36 -15.23
N PHE A 301 -7.15 -3.93 -15.79
CA PHE A 301 -7.81 -4.61 -16.90
C PHE A 301 -6.85 -4.78 -18.10
N PHE A 302 -6.12 -3.71 -18.48
CA PHE A 302 -5.13 -3.76 -19.54
C PHE A 302 -4.05 -4.82 -19.29
N TRP A 303 -3.47 -4.86 -18.10
CA TRP A 303 -2.42 -5.84 -17.74
C TRP A 303 -2.94 -7.27 -17.73
N ILE A 304 -4.14 -7.49 -17.17
CA ILE A 304 -4.81 -8.79 -17.21
C ILE A 304 -5.07 -9.23 -18.66
N PHE A 305 -5.63 -8.33 -19.47
CA PHE A 305 -5.91 -8.61 -20.88
C PHE A 305 -4.65 -8.95 -21.67
N LEU A 306 -3.60 -8.14 -21.52
CA LEU A 306 -2.32 -8.31 -22.21
C LEU A 306 -1.71 -9.69 -21.91
N PHE A 307 -1.53 -10.04 -20.65
CA PHE A 307 -0.86 -11.28 -20.29
C PHE A 307 -1.74 -12.51 -20.51
N LYS A 308 -3.06 -12.36 -20.45
CA LYS A 308 -3.99 -13.43 -20.83
C LYS A 308 -3.96 -13.68 -22.34
N SER A 309 -3.90 -12.64 -23.16
CA SER A 309 -3.80 -12.79 -24.64
C SER A 309 -2.45 -13.40 -25.07
N LEU A 310 -1.42 -13.25 -24.25
CA LEU A 310 -0.10 -13.90 -24.42
C LEU A 310 -0.06 -15.36 -23.91
N GLY A 311 -1.17 -15.89 -23.41
CA GLY A 311 -1.26 -17.27 -22.90
C GLY A 311 -0.45 -17.51 -21.62
N ILE A 312 -0.24 -16.48 -20.79
CA ILE A 312 0.52 -16.60 -19.55
C ILE A 312 -0.33 -17.25 -18.44
N PHE A 313 -1.68 -17.04 -18.47
CA PHE A 313 -2.62 -17.65 -17.50
C PHE A 313 -4.02 -17.76 -18.09
#